data_9e54a6426a5985e1b36aac9e25556659
#
_entry.id   9e54a6426a5985e1b36aac9e25556659
#
_cell.length_a   1.000
_cell.length_b   1.000
_cell.length_c   1.000
_cell.angle_alpha   90.00
_cell.angle_beta   90.00
_cell.angle_gamma   90.00
#
_symmetry.space_group_name_H-M   'P 1'
#
loop_
_entity.id
_entity.type
_entity.pdbx_description
1 polymer ?
#
loop_
_entity_poly.entity_id
_entity_poly.type
_entity_poly.pdbx_seq_one_letter_code
_entity_poly.pdbx_strand_id
1 'polypeptide(L)'
;MLAFEQQVLADLVEDPNGGLVVLSSGLPLASLAATLLLHLHQTPGNAAGGGCLLVLSATDTLKARIRRRLQDKLQVHDVPPDLAAQQRATLYASGAALFLSPRALAADLLTSRLLPSRVQALLLLSAHRSTDTSSDAFICRLLRQRNLLPVYAFSDCPHAMVAGFSKAERTMKSLYVRRLHLWPRFHVLAAADLERAPPDVVDVRVPMTPPMRGIQAAVLATMDACLKELRRTNKVDVEDLTVDKGLFKSFDEIVRRQLDPIWHTLGKKTKQLVADLRTLRKLLDYLVRMNLMRKKQQELACHPRMVSWRMM
;
A
#
# COMPACT_ATOMS: atom_id res chain seq x y z
N MET A 1 -14.76 -3.15 18.99
CA MET A 1 -14.07 -4.07 18.05
C MET A 1 -15.12 -4.78 17.23
N LEU A 2 -14.95 -4.85 15.93
CA LEU A 2 -15.89 -5.51 15.02
C LEU A 2 -15.71 -7.03 15.06
N ALA A 3 -16.74 -7.81 14.71
CA ALA A 3 -16.68 -9.28 14.79
C ALA A 3 -15.57 -9.86 13.88
N PHE A 4 -15.41 -9.33 12.67
CA PHE A 4 -14.33 -9.76 11.79
C PHE A 4 -12.94 -9.40 12.34
N GLU A 5 -12.78 -8.26 13.04
CA GLU A 5 -11.50 -7.89 13.67
C GLU A 5 -11.12 -8.90 14.78
N GLN A 6 -12.09 -9.38 15.53
CA GLN A 6 -11.88 -10.39 16.57
C GLN A 6 -11.38 -11.70 15.95
N GLN A 7 -12.01 -12.13 14.87
CA GLN A 7 -11.62 -13.37 14.17
C GLN A 7 -10.19 -13.23 13.57
N VAL A 8 -9.88 -12.10 12.91
CA VAL A 8 -8.52 -11.85 12.38
C VAL A 8 -7.47 -11.95 13.49
N LEU A 9 -7.77 -11.38 14.65
CA LEU A 9 -6.84 -11.42 15.79
C LEU A 9 -6.70 -12.83 16.35
N ALA A 10 -7.80 -13.56 16.50
CA ALA A 10 -7.77 -14.96 16.95
C ALA A 10 -6.89 -15.80 16.01
N ASP A 11 -7.14 -15.71 14.70
CA ASP A 11 -6.37 -16.44 13.68
C ASP A 11 -4.87 -16.11 13.71
N LEU A 12 -4.52 -14.83 13.98
CA LEU A 12 -3.13 -14.40 14.04
C LEU A 12 -2.41 -14.84 15.32
N VAL A 13 -3.13 -14.88 16.43
CA VAL A 13 -2.57 -15.25 17.73
C VAL A 13 -2.35 -16.77 17.85
N GLU A 14 -3.17 -17.57 17.14
CA GLU A 14 -3.01 -19.01 17.07
C GLU A 14 -1.68 -19.46 16.43
N ASP A 15 -1.12 -18.64 15.52
CA ASP A 15 0.17 -18.99 14.88
C ASP A 15 1.34 -18.29 15.56
N PRO A 16 2.22 -19.05 16.24
CA PRO A 16 3.40 -18.48 16.90
C PRO A 16 4.38 -17.81 15.92
N ASN A 17 4.24 -18.05 14.62
CA ASN A 17 5.09 -17.45 13.59
C ASN A 17 4.50 -16.16 13.02
N GLY A 18 3.24 -15.84 13.34
CA GLY A 18 2.50 -14.76 12.70
C GLY A 18 1.99 -15.13 11.30
N GLY A 19 1.58 -14.15 10.53
CA GLY A 19 0.97 -14.39 9.21
C GLY A 19 0.92 -13.14 8.33
N LEU A 20 0.52 -13.34 7.07
CA LEU A 20 0.22 -12.26 6.14
C LEU A 20 -1.29 -12.06 6.06
N VAL A 21 -1.75 -10.88 6.44
CA VAL A 21 -3.16 -10.47 6.35
C VAL A 21 -3.34 -9.52 5.19
N VAL A 22 -4.18 -9.90 4.23
CA VAL A 22 -4.56 -9.05 3.10
C VAL A 22 -6.00 -8.60 3.29
N LEU A 23 -6.15 -7.32 3.59
CA LEU A 23 -7.44 -6.68 3.79
C LEU A 23 -7.90 -6.01 2.49
N SER A 24 -9.19 -6.06 2.24
CA SER A 24 -9.79 -5.21 1.20
C SER A 24 -9.65 -3.74 1.57
N SER A 25 -9.43 -2.89 0.56
CA SER A 25 -9.28 -1.44 0.75
C SER A 25 -10.47 -0.85 1.52
N GLY A 26 -10.16 -0.05 2.55
CA GLY A 26 -11.17 0.59 3.41
C GLY A 26 -11.54 -0.20 4.67
N LEU A 27 -11.09 -1.43 4.84
CA LEU A 27 -11.21 -2.13 6.13
C LEU A 27 -10.23 -1.51 7.16
N PRO A 28 -10.55 -1.54 8.48
CA PRO A 28 -9.88 -0.76 9.50
C PRO A 28 -8.52 -1.32 9.95
N LEU A 29 -7.51 -1.29 9.06
CA LEU A 29 -6.15 -1.74 9.37
C LEU A 29 -5.58 -1.12 10.65
N ALA A 30 -5.82 0.19 10.89
CA ALA A 30 -5.32 0.87 12.08
C ALA A 30 -5.90 0.29 13.39
N SER A 31 -7.16 -0.17 13.35
CA SER A 31 -7.82 -0.81 14.49
C SER A 31 -7.17 -2.15 14.79
N LEU A 32 -7.03 -2.99 13.77
CA LEU A 32 -6.41 -4.31 13.88
C LEU A 32 -4.97 -4.21 14.41
N ALA A 33 -4.17 -3.33 13.82
CA ALA A 33 -2.78 -3.14 14.25
C ALA A 33 -2.70 -2.65 15.71
N ALA A 34 -3.55 -1.70 16.11
CA ALA A 34 -3.57 -1.21 17.48
C ALA A 34 -3.97 -2.30 18.48
N THR A 35 -5.00 -3.09 18.16
CA THR A 35 -5.46 -4.16 19.06
C THR A 35 -4.44 -5.29 19.15
N LEU A 36 -3.79 -5.64 18.04
CA LEU A 36 -2.71 -6.63 18.05
C LEU A 36 -1.52 -6.16 18.90
N LEU A 37 -1.12 -4.89 18.78
CA LEU A 37 -0.06 -4.31 19.62
C LEU A 37 -0.40 -4.36 21.11
N LEU A 38 -1.65 -4.06 21.49
CA LEU A 38 -2.12 -4.18 22.87
C LEU A 38 -2.09 -5.62 23.36
N HIS A 39 -2.56 -6.56 22.53
CA HIS A 39 -2.55 -7.97 22.89
C HIS A 39 -1.13 -8.48 23.09
N LEU A 40 -0.21 -8.18 22.17
CA LEU A 40 1.19 -8.58 22.28
C LEU A 40 1.90 -7.96 23.48
N HIS A 41 1.58 -6.72 23.82
CA HIS A 41 2.13 -6.06 25.00
C HIS A 41 1.65 -6.70 26.31
N GLN A 42 0.39 -7.15 26.37
CA GLN A 42 -0.20 -7.80 27.56
C GLN A 42 0.24 -9.26 27.70
N THR A 43 0.61 -9.89 26.60
CA THR A 43 1.06 -11.29 26.64
C THR A 43 2.53 -11.34 27.09
N PRO A 44 2.85 -12.04 28.19
CA PRO A 44 4.24 -12.18 28.61
C PRO A 44 5.02 -12.89 27.51
N GLY A 45 5.80 -12.12 26.77
CA GLY A 45 6.65 -12.66 25.70
C GLY A 45 7.86 -13.39 26.28
N ASN A 46 8.51 -14.23 25.47
CA ASN A 46 9.76 -14.93 25.77
C ASN A 46 10.96 -14.00 26.02
N ALA A 47 10.78 -12.69 25.92
CA ALA A 47 11.83 -11.71 26.13
C ALA A 47 11.96 -11.41 27.63
N ALA A 48 13.04 -11.87 28.23
CA ALA A 48 13.39 -11.55 29.61
C ALA A 48 13.49 -10.02 29.78
N GLY A 49 12.52 -9.41 30.50
CA GLY A 49 12.55 -7.99 30.85
C GLY A 49 11.75 -7.05 29.95
N GLY A 50 10.69 -7.52 29.26
CA GLY A 50 9.82 -6.67 28.43
C GLY A 50 10.44 -6.39 27.06
N GLY A 51 10.08 -7.19 26.05
CA GLY A 51 10.56 -7.03 24.69
C GLY A 51 9.90 -5.86 23.98
N CYS A 52 10.61 -5.17 23.08
CA CYS A 52 10.05 -4.11 22.26
C CYS A 52 9.23 -4.67 21.09
N LEU A 53 8.17 -3.94 20.72
CA LEU A 53 7.35 -4.21 19.56
C LEU A 53 7.79 -3.29 18.41
N LEU A 54 8.19 -3.88 17.29
CA LEU A 54 8.71 -3.13 16.16
C LEU A 54 7.61 -2.98 15.09
N VAL A 55 7.40 -1.76 14.61
CA VAL A 55 6.41 -1.46 13.56
C VAL A 55 7.12 -0.76 12.41
N LEU A 56 7.09 -1.39 11.24
CA LEU A 56 7.73 -0.91 10.02
C LEU A 56 6.71 -0.54 8.94
N SER A 57 7.17 0.29 8.01
CA SER A 57 6.44 0.63 6.78
C SER A 57 5.05 1.22 7.01
N ALA A 58 4.89 1.94 8.13
CA ALA A 58 3.68 2.70 8.44
C ALA A 58 3.70 4.08 7.78
N THR A 59 2.59 4.48 7.15
CA THR A 59 2.39 5.87 6.72
C THR A 59 2.09 6.78 7.90
N ASP A 60 2.38 8.08 7.81
CA ASP A 60 2.16 9.01 8.92
C ASP A 60 0.68 9.10 9.35
N THR A 61 -0.23 9.00 8.37
CA THR A 61 -1.67 8.92 8.65
C THR A 61 -2.05 7.66 9.43
N LEU A 62 -1.42 6.52 9.12
CA LEU A 62 -1.66 5.26 9.81
C LEU A 62 -1.06 5.29 11.22
N LYS A 63 0.15 5.82 11.38
CA LYS A 63 0.79 6.04 12.70
C LYS A 63 -0.11 6.90 13.60
N ALA A 64 -0.62 8.03 13.09
CA ALA A 64 -1.51 8.91 13.85
C ALA A 64 -2.81 8.21 14.29
N ARG A 65 -3.41 7.39 13.40
CA ARG A 65 -4.62 6.61 13.72
C ARG A 65 -4.35 5.53 14.76
N ILE A 66 -3.24 4.82 14.66
CA ILE A 66 -2.83 3.80 15.64
C ILE A 66 -2.58 4.44 17.00
N ARG A 67 -1.81 5.55 17.07
CA ARG A 67 -1.57 6.28 18.32
C ARG A 67 -2.86 6.72 18.99
N ARG A 68 -3.81 7.30 18.24
CA ARG A 68 -5.11 7.70 18.78
C ARG A 68 -5.85 6.55 19.44
N ARG A 69 -5.73 5.34 18.91
CA ARG A 69 -6.39 4.15 19.47
C ARG A 69 -5.66 3.54 20.66
N LEU A 70 -4.35 3.76 20.73
CA LEU A 70 -3.49 3.26 21.82
C LEU A 70 -3.36 4.25 22.98
N GLN A 71 -3.97 5.46 22.89
CA GLN A 71 -3.90 6.50 23.92
C GLN A 71 -4.05 5.88 25.32
N ASP A 72 -3.09 6.19 26.22
CA ASP A 72 -3.03 5.79 27.63
C ASP A 72 -2.92 4.28 27.92
N LYS A 73 -2.93 3.41 26.89
CA LYS A 73 -2.88 1.95 27.08
C LYS A 73 -1.50 1.35 26.78
N LEU A 74 -0.78 1.94 25.84
CA LEU A 74 0.55 1.48 25.42
C LEU A 74 1.38 2.70 24.99
N GLN A 75 2.62 2.77 25.47
CA GLN A 75 3.57 3.78 25.00
C GLN A 75 4.01 3.46 23.58
N VAL A 76 3.87 4.45 22.70
CA VAL A 76 4.22 4.34 21.28
C VAL A 76 5.13 5.49 20.91
N HIS A 77 6.35 5.17 20.50
CA HIS A 77 7.33 6.16 20.06
C HIS A 77 7.52 6.13 18.55
N ASP A 78 7.60 7.30 17.93
CA ASP A 78 8.09 7.45 16.57
C ASP A 78 9.58 7.76 16.64
N VAL A 79 10.36 6.92 16.04
CA VAL A 79 11.80 7.05 16.03
C VAL A 79 12.20 7.71 14.71
N PRO A 80 12.50 9.02 14.72
CA PRO A 80 12.94 9.69 13.52
C PRO A 80 14.28 9.13 13.05
N PRO A 81 14.57 9.13 11.75
CA PRO A 81 15.81 8.58 11.20
C PRO A 81 17.07 9.25 11.74
N ASP A 82 16.94 10.52 12.14
CA ASP A 82 18.05 11.36 12.62
C ASP A 82 18.32 11.21 14.12
N LEU A 83 17.52 10.41 14.84
CA LEU A 83 17.70 10.21 16.27
C LEU A 83 19.04 9.53 16.56
N ALA A 84 19.79 10.06 17.55
CA ALA A 84 21.07 9.50 17.92
C ALA A 84 20.99 8.03 18.31
N ALA A 85 21.99 7.24 17.95
CA ALA A 85 22.00 5.79 18.18
C ALA A 85 21.87 5.41 19.66
N GLN A 86 22.43 6.20 20.56
CA GLN A 86 22.34 6.00 22.01
C GLN A 86 20.88 6.16 22.49
N GLN A 87 20.18 7.17 22.01
CA GLN A 87 18.77 7.40 22.34
C GLN A 87 17.87 6.30 21.79
N ARG A 88 18.18 5.75 20.59
CA ARG A 88 17.45 4.58 20.08
C ARG A 88 17.65 3.35 20.96
N ALA A 89 18.86 3.13 21.46
CA ALA A 89 19.16 2.02 22.35
C ALA A 89 18.35 2.08 23.65
N THR A 90 18.13 3.25 24.22
CA THR A 90 17.25 3.43 25.40
C THR A 90 15.79 3.13 25.09
N LEU A 91 15.30 3.53 23.89
CA LEU A 91 13.95 3.23 23.46
C LEU A 91 13.74 1.71 23.26
N TYR A 92 14.74 0.98 22.74
CA TYR A 92 14.65 -0.47 22.63
C TYR A 92 14.54 -1.18 23.98
N ALA A 93 15.04 -0.56 25.05
CA ALA A 93 14.96 -1.10 26.40
C ALA A 93 13.63 -0.79 27.12
N SER A 94 12.82 0.15 26.60
CA SER A 94 11.60 0.62 27.26
C SER A 94 10.41 -0.33 27.20
N GLY A 95 10.48 -1.40 26.36
CA GLY A 95 9.35 -2.33 26.15
C GLY A 95 8.17 -1.71 25.38
N ALA A 96 8.35 -0.52 24.81
CA ALA A 96 7.32 0.20 24.07
C ALA A 96 7.14 -0.33 22.63
N ALA A 97 6.07 0.11 21.98
CA ALA A 97 5.90 -0.06 20.54
C ALA A 97 6.62 1.07 19.79
N LEU A 98 7.47 0.71 18.83
CA LEU A 98 8.35 1.63 18.15
C LEU A 98 8.05 1.67 16.64
N PHE A 99 7.71 2.83 16.12
CA PHE A 99 7.69 3.08 14.69
C PHE A 99 9.09 3.45 14.21
N LEU A 100 9.66 2.63 13.34
CA LEU A 100 11.04 2.74 12.87
C LEU A 100 11.11 2.80 11.34
N SER A 101 12.14 3.47 10.85
CA SER A 101 12.51 3.32 9.44
C SER A 101 13.26 2.01 9.24
N PRO A 102 13.01 1.27 8.14
CA PRO A 102 13.70 0.00 7.89
C PRO A 102 15.23 0.15 7.85
N ARG A 103 15.73 1.27 7.32
CA ARG A 103 17.18 1.52 7.24
C ARG A 103 17.83 1.66 8.62
N ALA A 104 17.21 2.43 9.52
CA ALA A 104 17.73 2.61 10.87
C ALA A 104 17.73 1.29 11.66
N LEU A 105 16.63 0.52 11.56
CA LEU A 105 16.54 -0.77 12.21
C LEU A 105 17.59 -1.78 11.70
N ALA A 106 17.79 -1.84 10.37
CA ALA A 106 18.81 -2.71 9.80
C ALA A 106 20.22 -2.35 10.30
N ALA A 107 20.56 -1.05 10.37
CA ALA A 107 21.83 -0.59 10.90
C ALA A 107 22.01 -0.97 12.40
N ASP A 108 20.96 -0.80 13.20
CA ASP A 108 21.02 -1.11 14.64
C ASP A 108 21.11 -2.63 14.92
N LEU A 109 20.49 -3.47 14.08
CA LEU A 109 20.64 -4.93 14.13
C LEU A 109 22.07 -5.39 13.74
N LEU A 110 22.63 -4.81 12.67
CA LEU A 110 23.97 -5.14 12.20
C LEU A 110 25.05 -4.69 13.17
N THR A 111 24.86 -3.55 13.83
CA THR A 111 25.79 -3.04 14.85
C THR A 111 25.56 -3.63 16.24
N SER A 112 24.65 -4.59 16.36
CA SER A 112 24.28 -5.24 17.64
C SER A 112 23.79 -4.28 18.74
N ARG A 113 23.32 -3.09 18.35
CA ARG A 113 22.66 -2.14 19.27
C ARG A 113 21.30 -2.63 19.71
N LEU A 114 20.59 -3.30 18.82
CA LEU A 114 19.38 -4.04 19.14
C LEU A 114 19.66 -5.52 19.03
N LEU A 115 19.54 -6.23 20.14
CA LEU A 115 19.65 -7.67 20.16
C LEU A 115 18.31 -8.29 19.74
N PRO A 116 18.29 -9.23 18.79
CA PRO A 116 17.06 -9.91 18.36
C PRO A 116 16.26 -10.52 19.51
N SER A 117 16.92 -10.99 20.57
CA SER A 117 16.29 -11.54 21.78
C SER A 117 15.43 -10.54 22.56
N ARG A 118 15.62 -9.23 22.35
CA ARG A 118 14.81 -8.17 22.95
C ARG A 118 13.61 -7.78 22.11
N VAL A 119 13.45 -8.33 20.92
CA VAL A 119 12.32 -8.08 20.05
C VAL A 119 11.24 -9.11 20.33
N GLN A 120 10.05 -8.65 20.69
CA GLN A 120 8.90 -9.51 20.97
C GLN A 120 8.16 -9.88 19.68
N ALA A 121 7.92 -8.90 18.80
CA ALA A 121 7.25 -9.11 17.52
C ALA A 121 7.62 -8.02 16.51
N LEU A 122 7.45 -8.35 15.23
CA LEU A 122 7.61 -7.43 14.12
C LEU A 122 6.29 -7.27 13.38
N LEU A 123 5.80 -6.02 13.26
CA LEU A 123 4.64 -5.65 12.46
C LEU A 123 5.09 -4.92 11.20
N LEU A 124 4.60 -5.35 10.03
CA LEU A 124 4.81 -4.73 8.72
C LEU A 124 3.46 -4.26 8.18
N LEU A 125 3.25 -2.94 8.08
CA LEU A 125 1.93 -2.37 7.74
C LEU A 125 1.71 -2.09 6.25
N SER A 126 2.68 -2.38 5.40
CA SER A 126 2.58 -2.22 3.94
C SER A 126 3.29 -3.38 3.22
N ALA A 127 2.93 -4.61 3.55
CA ALA A 127 3.58 -5.81 3.04
C ALA A 127 3.57 -5.91 1.49
N HIS A 128 2.60 -5.28 0.82
CA HIS A 128 2.53 -5.22 -0.65
C HIS A 128 3.74 -4.50 -1.29
N ARG A 129 4.47 -3.69 -0.53
CA ARG A 129 5.70 -3.00 -0.99
C ARG A 129 6.96 -3.83 -0.79
N SER A 130 6.88 -4.88 0.03
CA SER A 130 8.03 -5.74 0.30
C SER A 130 8.37 -6.59 -0.92
N THR A 131 9.67 -6.66 -1.21
CA THR A 131 10.28 -7.50 -2.25
C THR A 131 11.44 -8.27 -1.66
N ASP A 132 11.95 -9.28 -2.36
CA ASP A 132 13.06 -10.11 -1.89
C ASP A 132 14.33 -9.31 -1.55
N THR A 133 14.50 -8.15 -2.20
CA THR A 133 15.64 -7.23 -2.03
C THR A 133 15.34 -6.04 -1.13
N SER A 134 14.14 -5.97 -0.56
CA SER A 134 13.74 -4.85 0.31
C SER A 134 14.43 -4.91 1.68
N SER A 135 14.58 -3.73 2.31
CA SER A 135 15.09 -3.64 3.68
C SER A 135 14.23 -4.41 4.68
N ASP A 136 12.91 -4.47 4.45
CA ASP A 136 11.98 -5.22 5.29
C ASP A 136 12.28 -6.73 5.26
N ALA A 137 12.49 -7.30 4.06
CA ALA A 137 12.86 -8.70 3.89
C ALA A 137 14.24 -9.00 4.53
N PHE A 138 15.18 -8.08 4.39
CA PHE A 138 16.49 -8.21 5.02
C PHE A 138 16.40 -8.23 6.55
N ILE A 139 15.59 -7.34 7.14
CA ILE A 139 15.34 -7.29 8.59
C ILE A 139 14.69 -8.59 9.06
N CYS A 140 13.67 -9.09 8.37
CA CYS A 140 13.04 -10.37 8.70
C CYS A 140 14.05 -11.51 8.69
N ARG A 141 14.96 -11.54 7.72
CA ARG A 141 16.04 -12.54 7.66
C ARG A 141 16.97 -12.44 8.84
N LEU A 142 17.46 -11.25 9.20
CA LEU A 142 18.36 -11.04 10.35
C LEU A 142 17.72 -11.47 11.67
N LEU A 143 16.46 -11.12 11.87
CA LEU A 143 15.72 -11.46 13.08
C LEU A 143 15.47 -12.96 13.18
N ARG A 144 15.06 -13.59 12.08
CA ARG A 144 14.76 -15.04 12.04
C ARG A 144 15.98 -15.93 12.15
N GLN A 145 17.15 -15.47 11.75
CA GLN A 145 18.40 -16.25 11.94
C GLN A 145 18.76 -16.45 13.40
N ARG A 146 18.35 -15.54 14.28
CA ARG A 146 18.76 -15.53 15.69
C ARG A 146 17.60 -15.73 16.67
N ASN A 147 16.37 -15.55 16.24
CA ASN A 147 15.20 -15.70 17.10
C ASN A 147 13.95 -16.09 16.28
N LEU A 148 13.14 -16.99 16.83
CA LEU A 148 11.84 -17.38 16.27
C LEU A 148 10.77 -16.38 16.72
N LEU A 149 10.88 -15.13 16.28
CA LEU A 149 9.88 -14.12 16.62
C LEU A 149 8.70 -14.11 15.61
N PRO A 150 7.48 -13.82 16.05
CA PRO A 150 6.34 -13.68 15.14
C PRO A 150 6.48 -12.44 14.26
N VAL A 151 6.15 -12.63 12.97
CA VAL A 151 6.08 -11.56 11.97
C VAL A 151 4.63 -11.41 11.51
N TYR A 152 4.05 -10.26 11.81
CA TYR A 152 2.69 -9.91 11.41
C TYR A 152 2.74 -8.92 10.24
N ALA A 153 2.42 -9.40 9.06
CA ALA A 153 2.46 -8.60 7.84
C ALA A 153 1.03 -8.23 7.41
N PHE A 154 0.80 -6.96 7.14
CA PHE A 154 -0.50 -6.45 6.71
C PHE A 154 -0.41 -5.76 5.35
N SER A 155 -1.45 -5.93 4.55
CA SER A 155 -1.64 -5.20 3.30
C SER A 155 -3.10 -4.77 3.16
N ASP A 156 -3.34 -3.50 2.89
CA ASP A 156 -4.65 -2.92 2.54
C ASP A 156 -4.82 -2.72 1.03
N CYS A 157 -3.88 -3.23 0.24
CA CYS A 157 -3.84 -3.14 -1.21
C CYS A 157 -3.84 -4.53 -1.85
N PRO A 158 -4.99 -5.23 -1.94
CA PRO A 158 -5.06 -6.57 -2.52
C PRO A 158 -4.60 -6.61 -3.99
N HIS A 159 -4.92 -5.58 -4.78
CA HIS A 159 -4.47 -5.49 -6.16
C HIS A 159 -2.94 -5.50 -6.29
N ALA A 160 -2.24 -4.85 -5.37
CA ALA A 160 -0.79 -4.85 -5.37
C ALA A 160 -0.19 -6.21 -5.00
N MET A 161 -0.93 -7.08 -4.31
CA MET A 161 -0.50 -8.43 -3.95
C MET A 161 -0.65 -9.44 -5.09
N VAL A 162 -1.55 -9.19 -6.05
CA VAL A 162 -1.76 -10.03 -7.24
C VAL A 162 -1.09 -9.47 -8.49
N ALA A 163 -0.55 -8.25 -8.43
CA ALA A 163 0.16 -7.63 -9.54
C ALA A 163 1.51 -8.32 -9.78
N GLY A 164 1.60 -9.07 -10.86
CA GLY A 164 2.79 -9.83 -11.25
C GLY A 164 2.70 -11.31 -10.88
N PHE A 165 3.73 -12.05 -11.25
CA PHE A 165 3.77 -13.51 -11.08
C PHE A 165 4.07 -13.88 -9.63
N SER A 166 3.19 -14.66 -8.99
CA SER A 166 3.34 -15.21 -7.63
C SER A 166 3.79 -14.21 -6.55
N LYS A 167 3.34 -12.95 -6.63
CA LYS A 167 3.84 -11.91 -5.73
C LYS A 167 3.49 -12.19 -4.27
N ALA A 168 2.29 -12.66 -3.97
CA ALA A 168 1.89 -13.00 -2.60
C ALA A 168 2.80 -14.09 -2.01
N GLU A 169 3.05 -15.16 -2.76
CA GLU A 169 3.93 -16.25 -2.35
C GLU A 169 5.37 -15.76 -2.12
N ARG A 170 5.93 -14.97 -3.04
CA ARG A 170 7.26 -14.38 -2.88
C ARG A 170 7.33 -13.48 -1.65
N THR A 171 6.33 -12.64 -1.43
CA THR A 171 6.25 -11.81 -0.23
C THR A 171 6.21 -12.67 1.05
N MET A 172 5.42 -13.73 1.08
CA MET A 172 5.37 -14.65 2.21
C MET A 172 6.72 -15.31 2.47
N LYS A 173 7.40 -15.78 1.42
CA LYS A 173 8.75 -16.36 1.53
C LYS A 173 9.77 -15.36 2.04
N SER A 174 9.76 -14.14 1.51
CA SER A 174 10.71 -13.09 1.91
C SER A 174 10.52 -12.60 3.35
N LEU A 175 9.29 -12.66 3.86
CA LEU A 175 8.93 -12.29 5.24
C LEU A 175 8.93 -13.48 6.21
N TYR A 176 9.20 -14.69 5.72
CA TYR A 176 9.19 -15.92 6.52
C TYR A 176 7.85 -16.23 7.20
N VAL A 177 6.74 -15.84 6.59
CA VAL A 177 5.39 -16.16 7.06
C VAL A 177 4.78 -17.30 6.25
N ARG A 178 4.01 -18.17 6.89
CA ARG A 178 3.47 -19.39 6.29
C ARG A 178 1.97 -19.31 6.05
N ARG A 179 1.22 -18.55 6.86
CA ARG A 179 -0.23 -18.42 6.75
C ARG A 179 -0.60 -17.14 6.00
N LEU A 180 -1.60 -17.26 5.13
CA LEU A 180 -2.21 -16.17 4.40
C LEU A 180 -3.67 -16.05 4.82
N HIS A 181 -4.03 -14.89 5.37
CA HIS A 181 -5.39 -14.55 5.76
C HIS A 181 -5.96 -13.52 4.77
N LEU A 182 -7.00 -13.91 4.03
CA LEU A 182 -7.65 -13.06 3.05
C LEU A 182 -8.98 -12.55 3.61
N TRP A 183 -9.13 -11.22 3.66
CA TRP A 183 -10.33 -10.58 4.18
C TRP A 183 -10.95 -9.65 3.13
N PRO A 184 -11.70 -10.21 2.17
CA PRO A 184 -12.46 -9.42 1.22
C PRO A 184 -13.70 -8.81 1.88
N ARG A 185 -14.25 -7.72 1.31
CA ARG A 185 -15.47 -7.09 1.82
C ARG A 185 -16.70 -8.00 1.79
N PHE A 186 -16.72 -8.98 0.88
CA PHE A 186 -17.80 -9.96 0.76
C PHE A 186 -17.62 -11.17 1.71
N HIS A 187 -16.58 -11.19 2.55
CA HIS A 187 -16.48 -12.19 3.61
C HIS A 187 -17.66 -12.01 4.58
N VAL A 188 -18.30 -13.10 4.97
CA VAL A 188 -19.57 -13.08 5.75
C VAL A 188 -19.48 -12.15 6.96
N LEU A 189 -18.45 -12.28 7.78
CA LEU A 189 -18.28 -11.44 8.98
C LEU A 189 -18.02 -9.97 8.64
N ALA A 190 -17.20 -9.71 7.61
CA ALA A 190 -16.91 -8.34 7.19
C ALA A 190 -18.14 -7.68 6.55
N ALA A 191 -18.90 -8.39 5.73
CA ALA A 191 -20.14 -7.91 5.15
C ALA A 191 -21.19 -7.59 6.22
N ALA A 192 -21.40 -8.50 7.17
CA ALA A 192 -22.34 -8.30 8.27
C ALA A 192 -21.98 -7.07 9.14
N ASP A 193 -20.70 -6.86 9.43
CA ASP A 193 -20.25 -5.68 10.19
C ASP A 193 -20.41 -4.37 9.39
N LEU A 194 -20.20 -4.40 8.06
CA LEU A 194 -20.37 -3.24 7.18
C LEU A 194 -21.86 -2.89 6.98
N GLU A 195 -22.74 -3.87 6.95
CA GLU A 195 -24.20 -3.68 6.79
C GLU A 195 -24.87 -3.12 8.05
N ARG A 196 -24.29 -3.32 9.24
CA ARG A 196 -24.82 -2.75 10.50
C ARG A 196 -24.86 -1.23 10.52
N ALA A 197 -23.91 -0.58 9.85
CA ALA A 197 -23.82 0.87 9.77
C ALA A 197 -23.45 1.29 8.34
N PRO A 198 -24.37 1.19 7.39
CA PRO A 198 -24.10 1.56 6.02
C PRO A 198 -23.73 3.06 5.94
N PRO A 199 -22.68 3.43 5.21
CA PRO A 199 -22.33 4.82 5.04
C PRO A 199 -23.41 5.54 4.21
N ASP A 200 -23.71 6.77 4.61
CA ASP A 200 -24.50 7.67 3.76
C ASP A 200 -23.61 8.09 2.58
N VAL A 201 -23.96 7.64 1.37
CA VAL A 201 -23.20 7.87 0.15
C VAL A 201 -23.84 8.99 -0.66
N VAL A 202 -23.14 10.12 -0.71
CA VAL A 202 -23.51 11.22 -1.58
C VAL A 202 -22.72 11.11 -2.89
N ASP A 203 -23.40 10.80 -4.00
CA ASP A 203 -22.80 10.73 -5.32
C ASP A 203 -22.86 12.11 -5.99
N VAL A 204 -21.72 12.80 -6.05
CA VAL A 204 -21.61 14.13 -6.66
C VAL A 204 -21.05 14.02 -8.05
N ARG A 205 -21.89 14.25 -9.06
CA ARG A 205 -21.51 14.27 -10.46
C ARG A 205 -20.98 15.64 -10.86
N VAL A 206 -19.75 15.68 -11.34
CA VAL A 206 -19.07 16.91 -11.73
C VAL A 206 -18.89 16.94 -13.25
N PRO A 207 -19.72 17.69 -14.00
CA PRO A 207 -19.52 17.82 -15.44
C PRO A 207 -18.25 18.62 -15.74
N MET A 208 -17.58 18.27 -16.82
CA MET A 208 -16.46 19.06 -17.31
C MET A 208 -16.91 20.45 -17.76
N THR A 209 -16.10 21.46 -17.47
CA THR A 209 -16.33 22.83 -17.99
C THR A 209 -16.12 22.87 -19.50
N PRO A 210 -16.74 23.85 -20.21
CA PRO A 210 -16.53 24.01 -21.67
C PRO A 210 -15.04 24.07 -22.07
N PRO A 211 -14.17 24.85 -21.39
CA PRO A 211 -12.74 24.86 -21.70
C PRO A 211 -12.08 23.49 -21.52
N MET A 212 -12.45 22.74 -20.47
CA MET A 212 -11.90 21.40 -20.24
C MET A 212 -12.31 20.41 -21.33
N ARG A 213 -13.54 20.49 -21.80
CA ARG A 213 -13.99 19.68 -22.95
C ARG A 213 -13.21 20.03 -24.22
N GLY A 214 -12.92 21.32 -24.46
CA GLY A 214 -12.06 21.76 -25.56
C GLY A 214 -10.65 21.17 -25.46
N ILE A 215 -10.02 21.22 -24.30
CA ILE A 215 -8.70 20.62 -24.07
C ILE A 215 -8.77 19.11 -24.27
N GLN A 216 -9.77 18.43 -23.73
CA GLN A 216 -9.96 17.00 -23.91
C GLN A 216 -10.07 16.63 -25.40
N ALA A 217 -10.90 17.33 -26.16
CA ALA A 217 -11.08 17.08 -27.58
C ALA A 217 -9.77 17.28 -28.37
N ALA A 218 -9.00 18.33 -28.06
CA ALA A 218 -7.72 18.59 -28.72
C ALA A 218 -6.69 17.48 -28.40
N VAL A 219 -6.62 17.04 -27.13
CA VAL A 219 -5.70 15.94 -26.74
C VAL A 219 -6.10 14.63 -27.41
N LEU A 220 -7.41 14.32 -27.47
CA LEU A 220 -7.90 13.10 -28.15
C LEU A 220 -7.61 13.12 -29.66
N ALA A 221 -7.81 14.28 -30.32
CA ALA A 221 -7.47 14.43 -31.74
C ALA A 221 -5.97 14.23 -31.99
N THR A 222 -5.11 14.76 -31.10
CA THR A 222 -3.66 14.57 -31.19
C THR A 222 -3.27 13.12 -30.97
N MET A 223 -3.88 12.43 -29.99
CA MET A 223 -3.66 11.00 -29.76
C MET A 223 -4.07 10.16 -30.98
N ASP A 224 -5.20 10.47 -31.60
CA ASP A 224 -5.66 9.76 -32.80
C ASP A 224 -4.68 9.95 -33.96
N ALA A 225 -4.19 11.17 -34.18
CA ALA A 225 -3.15 11.45 -35.18
C ALA A 225 -1.85 10.67 -34.90
N CYS A 226 -1.39 10.63 -33.65
CA CYS A 226 -0.21 9.85 -33.27
C CYS A 226 -0.42 8.34 -33.50
N LEU A 227 -1.60 7.80 -33.18
CA LEU A 227 -1.93 6.40 -33.41
C LEU A 227 -2.00 6.06 -34.91
N LYS A 228 -2.58 6.92 -35.72
CA LYS A 228 -2.62 6.77 -37.19
C LYS A 228 -1.21 6.75 -37.78
N GLU A 229 -0.34 7.65 -37.33
CA GLU A 229 1.06 7.68 -37.78
C GLU A 229 1.85 6.45 -37.30
N LEU A 230 1.59 5.97 -36.09
CA LEU A 230 2.20 4.76 -35.54
C LEU A 230 1.82 3.52 -36.38
N ARG A 231 0.54 3.41 -36.77
CA ARG A 231 0.06 2.32 -37.65
C ARG A 231 0.69 2.40 -39.04
N ARG A 232 0.86 3.61 -39.58
CA ARG A 232 1.47 3.83 -40.89
C ARG A 232 2.95 3.47 -40.90
N THR A 233 3.65 3.79 -39.83
CA THR A 233 5.11 3.65 -39.75
C THR A 233 5.56 2.23 -39.44
N ASN A 234 4.74 1.47 -38.73
CA ASN A 234 5.07 0.10 -38.31
C ASN A 234 4.03 -0.86 -38.88
N LYS A 235 4.50 -1.92 -39.58
CA LYS A 235 3.66 -3.06 -39.97
C LYS A 235 3.24 -3.94 -38.79
N VAL A 236 3.20 -3.38 -37.59
CA VAL A 236 2.79 -4.08 -36.37
C VAL A 236 1.28 -4.00 -36.31
N ASP A 237 0.67 -5.13 -36.06
CA ASP A 237 -0.77 -5.27 -35.87
C ASP A 237 -1.19 -4.54 -34.58
N VAL A 238 -1.61 -3.29 -34.76
CA VAL A 238 -1.93 -2.35 -33.66
C VAL A 238 -3.46 -2.23 -33.54
N GLU A 239 -4.19 -3.29 -33.92
CA GLU A 239 -5.67 -3.29 -33.90
C GLU A 239 -6.22 -2.98 -32.50
N ASP A 240 -5.52 -3.40 -31.46
CA ASP A 240 -5.91 -3.16 -30.07
C ASP A 240 -5.63 -1.73 -29.56
N LEU A 241 -4.84 -0.91 -30.27
CA LEU A 241 -4.54 0.47 -29.87
C LEU A 241 -5.60 1.44 -30.44
N THR A 242 -6.76 1.49 -29.79
CA THR A 242 -7.82 2.45 -30.10
C THR A 242 -7.76 3.66 -29.16
N VAL A 243 -8.32 4.80 -29.60
CA VAL A 243 -8.42 6.02 -28.77
C VAL A 243 -9.20 5.75 -27.48
N ASP A 244 -10.24 4.93 -27.56
CA ASP A 244 -11.06 4.55 -26.40
C ASP A 244 -10.25 3.77 -25.35
N LYS A 245 -9.42 2.84 -25.79
CA LYS A 245 -8.50 2.13 -24.89
C LYS A 245 -7.38 3.04 -24.37
N GLY A 246 -6.99 4.07 -25.12
CA GLY A 246 -6.00 5.07 -24.73
C GLY A 246 -6.37 5.90 -23.50
N LEU A 247 -7.66 5.98 -23.16
CA LEU A 247 -8.16 6.66 -21.96
C LEU A 247 -7.87 5.90 -20.66
N PHE A 248 -7.62 4.59 -20.73
CA PHE A 248 -7.43 3.75 -19.55
C PHE A 248 -5.95 3.47 -19.26
N LYS A 249 -5.65 3.17 -17.99
CA LYS A 249 -4.30 2.76 -17.55
C LYS A 249 -3.79 1.51 -18.27
N SER A 250 -4.71 0.64 -18.70
CA SER A 250 -4.40 -0.55 -19.50
C SER A 250 -3.70 -0.24 -20.83
N PHE A 251 -3.81 0.99 -21.34
CA PHE A 251 -3.12 1.40 -22.55
C PHE A 251 -1.60 1.26 -22.44
N ASP A 252 -1.01 1.65 -21.31
CA ASP A 252 0.43 1.49 -21.09
C ASP A 252 0.86 0.02 -21.06
N GLU A 253 -0.01 -0.87 -20.56
CA GLU A 253 0.22 -2.31 -20.52
C GLU A 253 0.09 -2.92 -21.92
N ILE A 254 -0.89 -2.48 -22.72
CA ILE A 254 -1.06 -2.89 -24.13
C ILE A 254 0.16 -2.45 -24.94
N VAL A 255 0.58 -1.19 -24.81
CA VAL A 255 1.78 -0.66 -25.49
C VAL A 255 3.02 -1.46 -25.12
N ARG A 256 3.21 -1.79 -23.83
CA ARG A 256 4.32 -2.63 -23.42
C ARG A 256 4.24 -4.02 -24.04
N ARG A 257 3.11 -4.70 -23.90
CA ARG A 257 2.93 -6.06 -24.39
C ARG A 257 3.22 -6.18 -25.88
N GLN A 258 2.80 -5.19 -26.68
CA GLN A 258 2.95 -5.20 -28.13
C GLN A 258 4.30 -4.68 -28.62
N LEU A 259 4.89 -3.68 -27.96
CA LEU A 259 6.08 -3.00 -28.45
C LEU A 259 7.38 -3.40 -27.73
N ASP A 260 7.34 -3.83 -26.46
CA ASP A 260 8.55 -4.21 -25.73
C ASP A 260 9.35 -5.34 -26.42
N PRO A 261 8.73 -6.39 -27.00
CA PRO A 261 9.48 -7.44 -27.68
C PRO A 261 10.29 -6.94 -28.90
N ILE A 262 9.80 -5.89 -29.56
CA ILE A 262 10.41 -5.32 -30.77
C ILE A 262 11.03 -3.95 -30.53
N TRP A 263 11.10 -3.49 -29.27
CA TRP A 263 11.52 -2.13 -28.92
C TRP A 263 12.90 -1.74 -29.43
N HIS A 264 13.82 -2.68 -29.47
CA HIS A 264 15.19 -2.47 -29.97
C HIS A 264 15.24 -2.26 -31.49
N THR A 265 14.29 -2.79 -32.24
CA THR A 265 14.20 -2.65 -33.71
C THR A 265 13.46 -1.39 -34.16
N LEU A 266 12.72 -0.73 -33.21
CA LEU A 266 11.91 0.44 -33.53
C LEU A 266 12.77 1.68 -33.81
N GLY A 267 12.41 2.41 -34.85
CA GLY A 267 13.03 3.69 -35.23
C GLY A 267 12.82 4.79 -34.17
N LYS A 268 13.68 5.82 -34.18
CA LYS A 268 13.60 6.97 -33.26
C LYS A 268 12.22 7.65 -33.29
N LYS A 269 11.64 7.82 -34.47
CA LYS A 269 10.31 8.45 -34.66
C LYS A 269 9.21 7.67 -33.91
N THR A 270 9.21 6.34 -34.02
CA THR A 270 8.25 5.48 -33.35
C THR A 270 8.38 5.55 -31.82
N LYS A 271 9.60 5.54 -31.31
CA LYS A 271 9.87 5.68 -29.87
C LYS A 271 9.38 7.03 -29.34
N GLN A 272 9.54 8.10 -30.12
CA GLN A 272 9.05 9.43 -29.78
C GLN A 272 7.50 9.45 -29.74
N LEU A 273 6.83 8.92 -30.78
CA LEU A 273 5.36 8.84 -30.81
C LEU A 273 4.78 8.09 -29.60
N VAL A 274 5.42 7.00 -29.17
CA VAL A 274 5.01 6.27 -27.97
C VAL A 274 5.21 7.09 -26.70
N ALA A 275 6.29 7.86 -26.59
CA ALA A 275 6.54 8.75 -25.46
C ALA A 275 5.49 9.89 -25.44
N ASP A 276 5.16 10.45 -26.59
CA ASP A 276 4.14 11.51 -26.72
C ASP A 276 2.74 10.99 -26.34
N LEU A 277 2.36 9.80 -26.78
CA LEU A 277 1.11 9.15 -26.39
C LEU A 277 1.01 8.96 -24.86
N ARG A 278 2.09 8.52 -24.21
CA ARG A 278 2.13 8.40 -22.74
C ARG A 278 1.96 9.76 -22.06
N THR A 279 2.56 10.80 -22.63
CA THR A 279 2.43 12.18 -22.09
C THR A 279 1.02 12.71 -22.25
N LEU A 280 0.41 12.54 -23.43
CA LEU A 280 -0.97 12.95 -23.71
C LEU A 280 -1.96 12.24 -22.77
N ARG A 281 -1.78 10.94 -22.54
CA ARG A 281 -2.59 10.20 -21.58
C ARG A 281 -2.46 10.76 -20.15
N LYS A 282 -1.25 11.10 -19.72
CA LYS A 282 -1.04 11.75 -18.42
C LYS A 282 -1.73 13.09 -18.33
N LEU A 283 -1.73 13.88 -19.41
CA LEU A 283 -2.44 15.15 -19.45
C LEU A 283 -3.95 14.96 -19.27
N LEU A 284 -4.55 13.95 -19.91
CA LEU A 284 -5.95 13.61 -19.68
C LEU A 284 -6.24 13.23 -18.23
N ASP A 285 -5.39 12.40 -17.62
CA ASP A 285 -5.54 12.01 -16.21
C ASP A 285 -5.43 13.23 -15.27
N TYR A 286 -4.52 14.16 -15.55
CA TYR A 286 -4.39 15.40 -14.79
C TYR A 286 -5.60 16.32 -14.97
N LEU A 287 -6.10 16.47 -16.19
CA LEU A 287 -7.27 17.29 -16.49
C LEU A 287 -8.48 16.84 -15.65
N VAL A 288 -8.67 15.54 -15.58
CA VAL A 288 -9.71 14.89 -14.78
C VAL A 288 -9.50 15.14 -13.28
N ARG A 289 -8.29 14.88 -12.78
CA ARG A 289 -7.98 15.03 -11.34
C ARG A 289 -8.06 16.48 -10.87
N MET A 290 -7.60 17.42 -11.66
CA MET A 290 -7.67 18.84 -11.30
C MET A 290 -9.10 19.34 -11.16
N ASN A 291 -10.02 18.87 -12.01
CA ASN A 291 -11.44 19.20 -11.87
C ASN A 291 -12.02 18.66 -10.56
N LEU A 292 -11.70 17.42 -10.20
CA LEU A 292 -12.13 16.80 -8.95
C LEU A 292 -11.55 17.53 -7.72
N MET A 293 -10.26 17.88 -7.76
CA MET A 293 -9.59 18.58 -6.65
C MET A 293 -10.20 19.97 -6.41
N ARG A 294 -10.46 20.75 -7.46
CA ARG A 294 -11.02 22.08 -7.35
C ARG A 294 -12.41 22.07 -6.70
N LYS A 295 -13.26 21.12 -7.06
CA LYS A 295 -14.58 21.00 -6.44
C LYS A 295 -14.54 20.39 -5.04
N LYS A 296 -13.64 19.43 -4.78
CA LYS A 296 -13.44 18.91 -3.44
C LYS A 296 -13.07 19.99 -2.44
N GLN A 297 -12.29 20.99 -2.83
CA GLN A 297 -11.98 22.15 -1.99
C GLN A 297 -13.21 23.05 -1.77
N GLN A 298 -14.05 23.25 -2.77
CA GLN A 298 -15.26 24.06 -2.65
C GLN A 298 -16.33 23.41 -1.77
N GLU A 299 -16.52 22.10 -1.83
CA GLU A 299 -17.58 21.40 -1.10
C GLU A 299 -17.16 20.93 0.31
N LEU A 300 -15.86 20.67 0.56
CA LEU A 300 -15.34 20.46 1.93
C LEU A 300 -15.51 21.71 2.81
N ALA A 301 -15.59 22.91 2.20
CA ALA A 301 -15.94 24.13 2.92
C ALA A 301 -17.42 24.17 3.32
N CYS A 302 -18.30 23.42 2.64
CA CYS A 302 -19.74 23.44 2.84
C CYS A 302 -20.30 22.25 3.62
N HIS A 303 -19.66 21.07 3.57
CA HIS A 303 -20.15 19.85 4.25
C HIS A 303 -19.02 18.96 4.76
N PRO A 304 -18.89 18.75 6.10
CA PRO A 304 -17.83 17.93 6.70
C PRO A 304 -18.08 16.40 6.62
N ARG A 305 -19.10 15.91 5.89
CA ARG A 305 -19.40 14.47 5.76
C ARG A 305 -18.61 13.83 4.64
N MET A 306 -18.27 12.54 4.80
CA MET A 306 -17.49 11.78 3.80
C MET A 306 -18.23 11.73 2.45
N VAL A 307 -17.66 12.37 1.45
CA VAL A 307 -18.18 12.40 0.08
C VAL A 307 -17.36 11.44 -0.79
N SER A 308 -18.04 10.50 -1.46
CA SER A 308 -17.42 9.64 -2.47
C SER A 308 -17.48 10.32 -3.84
N TRP A 309 -16.33 10.44 -4.52
CA TRP A 309 -16.23 11.10 -5.82
C TRP A 309 -16.13 10.07 -6.95
N ARG A 310 -17.08 10.06 -7.88
CA ARG A 310 -17.02 9.33 -9.15
C ARG A 310 -17.04 10.28 -10.33
N MET A 311 -16.26 9.97 -11.36
CA MET A 311 -16.35 10.61 -12.66
C MET A 311 -17.15 9.76 -13.65
N MET A 312 -17.90 10.42 -14.48
CA MET A 312 -18.43 9.86 -15.72
C MET A 312 -17.46 10.11 -16.87
#